data_20781019ead215d4243180f340c3d009
#
_entry.id   20781019ead215d4243180f340c3d009
#
_cell.length_a   1.000
_cell.length_b   1.000
_cell.length_c   1.000
_cell.angle_alpha   90.00
_cell.angle_beta   90.00
_cell.angle_gamma   90.00
#
_symmetry.space_group_name_H-M   'P 1'
#
loop_
_entity.id
_entity.type
_entity.pdbx_description
1 polymer ?
#
loop_
_entity_poly.entity_id
_entity_poly.type
_entity_poly.pdbx_seq_one_letter_code
_entity_poly.pdbx_strand_id
1 'polypeptide(L)'
;MAKHDAAGPSSDEQILREIAHKEQELQEQLAQAQREAAQRLEEAQRQAEAIRAQAKAQVQQDAAASVSAAEADARAASERILSKAQADAEAIRRQAEERQSRAADLVVGEVLGGLS
;
A
#
# COMPACT_ATOMS: atom_id res chain seq x y z
N MET A 1 -29.92 -80.89 -8.43
CA MET A 1 -29.81 -79.84 -7.46
C MET A 1 -30.18 -78.48 -7.93
N ALA A 2 -31.31 -78.42 -8.53
CA ALA A 2 -31.84 -77.17 -8.99
C ALA A 2 -32.24 -76.19 -7.89
N LYS A 3 -32.25 -76.62 -6.65
CA LYS A 3 -32.69 -75.81 -5.51
C LYS A 3 -31.80 -74.64 -5.16
N HIS A 4 -30.51 -74.72 -5.42
CA HIS A 4 -29.59 -73.60 -5.16
C HIS A 4 -29.81 -72.43 -6.10
N ASP A 5 -30.12 -72.73 -7.34
CA ASP A 5 -30.36 -71.69 -8.34
C ASP A 5 -31.72 -71.02 -8.17
N ALA A 6 -32.70 -71.74 -7.62
CA ALA A 6 -34.04 -71.23 -7.39
C ALA A 6 -34.13 -70.34 -6.12
N ALA A 7 -33.17 -70.42 -5.22
CA ALA A 7 -33.19 -69.70 -3.95
C ALA A 7 -32.66 -68.28 -3.98
N GLY A 8 -32.33 -67.72 -5.14
CA GLY A 8 -31.78 -66.40 -5.30
C GLY A 8 -30.27 -66.40 -5.49
N PRO A 9 -29.62 -65.24 -5.42
CA PRO A 9 -28.20 -65.15 -5.68
C PRO A 9 -27.37 -65.95 -4.66
N SER A 10 -26.27 -66.55 -5.13
CA SER A 10 -25.33 -67.24 -4.27
C SER A 10 -24.57 -66.24 -3.38
N SER A 11 -23.92 -66.74 -2.35
CA SER A 11 -23.06 -65.93 -1.48
C SER A 11 -21.99 -65.17 -2.27
N ASP A 12 -21.41 -65.85 -3.29
CA ASP A 12 -20.39 -65.21 -4.15
C ASP A 12 -20.95 -64.07 -4.95
N GLU A 13 -22.17 -64.22 -5.48
CA GLU A 13 -22.85 -63.15 -6.21
C GLU A 13 -23.19 -61.96 -5.29
N GLN A 14 -23.59 -62.21 -4.07
CA GLN A 14 -23.87 -61.18 -3.08
C GLN A 14 -22.59 -60.42 -2.73
N ILE A 15 -21.47 -61.11 -2.53
CA ILE A 15 -20.19 -60.52 -2.28
C ILE A 15 -19.76 -59.62 -3.44
N LEU A 16 -19.90 -60.10 -4.68
CA LEU A 16 -19.59 -59.35 -5.88
C LEU A 16 -20.45 -58.09 -6.01
N ARG A 17 -21.72 -58.16 -5.68
CA ARG A 17 -22.61 -57.00 -5.68
C ARG A 17 -22.19 -55.97 -4.60
N GLU A 18 -21.83 -56.43 -3.43
CA GLU A 18 -21.35 -55.57 -2.34
C GLU A 18 -20.06 -54.89 -2.70
N ILE A 19 -19.14 -55.60 -3.36
CA ILE A 19 -17.88 -55.03 -3.84
C ILE A 19 -18.16 -53.99 -4.89
N ALA A 20 -19.02 -54.28 -5.87
CA ALA A 20 -19.39 -53.34 -6.92
C ALA A 20 -20.06 -52.10 -6.34
N HIS A 21 -20.92 -52.26 -5.35
CA HIS A 21 -21.57 -51.15 -4.67
C HIS A 21 -20.56 -50.27 -3.93
N LYS A 22 -19.62 -50.89 -3.22
CA LYS A 22 -18.55 -50.18 -2.53
C LYS A 22 -17.63 -49.47 -3.48
N GLU A 23 -17.28 -50.06 -4.60
CA GLU A 23 -16.48 -49.40 -5.66
C GLU A 23 -17.19 -48.17 -6.17
N GLN A 24 -18.48 -48.25 -6.44
CA GLN A 24 -19.27 -47.12 -6.91
C GLN A 24 -19.32 -46.02 -5.84
N GLU A 25 -19.58 -46.36 -4.61
CA GLU A 25 -19.56 -45.37 -3.50
C GLU A 25 -18.23 -44.66 -3.40
N LEU A 26 -17.12 -45.43 -3.46
CA LEU A 26 -15.78 -44.87 -3.40
C LEU A 26 -15.48 -43.96 -4.58
N GLN A 27 -15.92 -44.32 -5.78
CA GLN A 27 -15.78 -43.48 -6.96
C GLN A 27 -16.55 -42.17 -6.82
N GLU A 28 -17.77 -42.23 -6.30
CA GLU A 28 -18.60 -41.05 -6.03
C GLU A 28 -17.95 -40.16 -4.97
N GLN A 29 -17.44 -40.75 -3.89
CA GLN A 29 -16.73 -40.01 -2.86
C GLN A 29 -15.47 -39.35 -3.39
N LEU A 30 -14.71 -40.05 -4.23
CA LEU A 30 -13.52 -39.50 -4.87
C LEU A 30 -13.88 -38.34 -5.79
N ALA A 31 -14.89 -38.52 -6.63
CA ALA A 31 -15.36 -37.46 -7.52
C ALA A 31 -15.84 -36.23 -6.74
N GLN A 32 -16.56 -36.45 -5.65
CA GLN A 32 -17.00 -35.37 -4.76
C GLN A 32 -15.81 -34.64 -4.12
N ALA A 33 -14.84 -35.41 -3.61
CA ALA A 33 -13.63 -34.83 -3.03
C ALA A 33 -12.83 -34.01 -4.05
N GLN A 34 -12.74 -34.49 -5.27
CA GLN A 34 -12.07 -33.78 -6.36
C GLN A 34 -12.79 -32.47 -6.71
N ARG A 35 -14.13 -32.48 -6.76
CA ARG A 35 -14.92 -31.27 -7.00
C ARG A 35 -14.74 -30.25 -5.87
N GLU A 36 -14.78 -30.72 -4.62
CA GLU A 36 -14.59 -29.85 -3.47
C GLU A 36 -13.17 -29.24 -3.47
N ALA A 37 -12.17 -30.05 -3.78
CA ALA A 37 -10.80 -29.58 -3.88
C ALA A 37 -10.64 -28.51 -4.96
N ALA A 38 -11.24 -28.74 -6.13
CA ALA A 38 -11.24 -27.76 -7.23
C ALA A 38 -11.93 -26.47 -6.82
N GLN A 39 -13.08 -26.55 -6.17
CA GLN A 39 -13.79 -25.37 -5.66
C GLN A 39 -12.98 -24.59 -4.63
N ARG A 40 -12.33 -25.30 -3.73
CA ARG A 40 -11.44 -24.65 -2.72
C ARG A 40 -10.28 -23.95 -3.37
N LEU A 41 -9.70 -24.58 -4.39
CA LEU A 41 -8.60 -23.99 -5.13
C LEU A 41 -9.03 -22.71 -5.84
N GLU A 42 -10.16 -22.74 -6.53
CA GLU A 42 -10.72 -21.57 -7.21
C GLU A 42 -11.02 -20.46 -6.23
N GLU A 43 -11.62 -20.78 -5.09
CA GLU A 43 -11.91 -19.81 -4.04
C GLU A 43 -10.63 -19.19 -3.48
N ALA A 44 -9.62 -20.02 -3.23
CA ALA A 44 -8.33 -19.55 -2.75
C ALA A 44 -7.65 -18.63 -3.76
N GLN A 45 -7.74 -18.93 -5.05
CA GLN A 45 -7.23 -18.08 -6.12
C GLN A 45 -7.95 -16.74 -6.18
N ARG A 46 -9.29 -16.74 -6.07
CA ARG A 46 -10.06 -15.50 -6.01
C ARG A 46 -9.70 -14.64 -4.81
N GLN A 47 -9.55 -15.26 -3.65
CA GLN A 47 -9.13 -14.56 -2.44
C GLN A 47 -7.72 -13.98 -2.57
N ALA A 48 -6.80 -14.74 -3.15
CA ALA A 48 -5.43 -14.28 -3.39
C ALA A 48 -5.40 -13.08 -4.34
N GLU A 49 -6.18 -13.11 -5.41
CA GLU A 49 -6.30 -11.99 -6.34
C GLU A 49 -6.91 -10.76 -5.68
N ALA A 50 -7.95 -10.94 -4.87
CA ALA A 50 -8.57 -9.86 -4.12
C ALA A 50 -7.59 -9.22 -3.13
N ILE A 51 -6.81 -10.03 -2.42
CA ILE A 51 -5.79 -9.56 -1.50
C ILE A 51 -4.71 -8.78 -2.24
N ARG A 52 -4.25 -9.28 -3.39
CA ARG A 52 -3.24 -8.59 -4.20
C ARG A 52 -3.75 -7.25 -4.71
N ALA A 53 -4.98 -7.21 -5.21
CA ALA A 53 -5.59 -5.98 -5.69
C ALA A 53 -5.73 -4.95 -4.57
N GLN A 54 -6.17 -5.39 -3.40
CA GLN A 54 -6.34 -4.55 -2.23
C GLN A 54 -4.99 -4.02 -1.72
N ALA A 55 -3.98 -4.89 -1.66
CA ALA A 55 -2.63 -4.51 -1.25
C ALA A 55 -2.02 -3.50 -2.23
N LYS A 56 -2.20 -3.71 -3.53
CA LYS A 56 -1.74 -2.78 -4.57
C LYS A 56 -2.39 -1.41 -4.43
N ALA A 57 -3.72 -1.39 -4.24
CA ALA A 57 -4.46 -0.14 -4.04
C ALA A 57 -3.98 0.59 -2.78
N GLN A 58 -3.75 -0.15 -1.69
CA GLN A 58 -3.26 0.42 -0.43
C GLN A 58 -1.86 1.01 -0.59
N VAL A 59 -0.96 0.29 -1.27
CA VAL A 59 0.41 0.78 -1.54
C VAL A 59 0.39 2.05 -2.38
N GLN A 60 -0.45 2.11 -3.41
CA GLN A 60 -0.60 3.30 -4.24
C GLN A 60 -1.13 4.48 -3.43
N GLN A 61 -2.10 4.25 -2.58
CA GLN A 61 -2.67 5.26 -1.70
C GLN A 61 -1.65 5.78 -0.70
N ASP A 62 -0.90 4.89 -0.07
CA ASP A 62 0.15 5.23 0.89
C ASP A 62 1.29 6.00 0.21
N ALA A 63 1.69 5.58 -0.98
CA ALA A 63 2.72 6.27 -1.75
C ALA A 63 2.27 7.70 -2.12
N ALA A 64 1.04 7.86 -2.57
CA ALA A 64 0.47 9.17 -2.90
C ALA A 64 0.41 10.07 -1.66
N ALA A 65 -0.01 9.53 -0.52
CA ALA A 65 -0.05 10.25 0.75
C ALA A 65 1.36 10.68 1.21
N SER A 66 2.34 9.79 1.07
CA SER A 66 3.74 10.09 1.42
C SER A 66 4.32 11.20 0.54
N VAL A 67 4.07 11.15 -0.77
CA VAL A 67 4.52 12.17 -1.70
C VAL A 67 3.86 13.51 -1.38
N SER A 68 2.56 13.52 -1.15
CA SER A 68 1.81 14.72 -0.78
C SER A 68 2.33 15.35 0.51
N ALA A 69 2.61 14.53 1.52
CA ALA A 69 3.18 15.00 2.80
C ALA A 69 4.58 15.57 2.60
N ALA A 70 5.43 14.90 1.82
CA ALA A 70 6.78 15.38 1.52
C ALA A 70 6.76 16.72 0.75
N GLU A 71 5.84 16.87 -0.20
CA GLU A 71 5.65 18.13 -0.93
C GLU A 71 5.19 19.26 0.00
N ALA A 72 4.26 18.99 0.91
CA ALA A 72 3.80 19.96 1.89
C ALA A 72 4.93 20.38 2.83
N ASP A 73 5.74 19.44 3.31
CA ASP A 73 6.91 19.73 4.15
C ASP A 73 7.95 20.54 3.41
N ALA A 74 8.21 20.21 2.15
CA ALA A 74 9.15 20.95 1.31
C ALA A 74 8.69 22.39 1.08
N ARG A 75 7.41 22.60 0.82
CA ARG A 75 6.84 23.96 0.67
C ARG A 75 6.97 24.76 1.96
N ALA A 76 6.63 24.15 3.10
CA ALA A 76 6.74 24.79 4.41
C ALA A 76 8.20 25.18 4.71
N ALA A 77 9.15 24.28 4.42
CA ALA A 77 10.57 24.56 4.59
C ALA A 77 11.04 25.69 3.66
N SER A 78 10.60 25.68 2.41
CA SER A 78 10.90 26.71 1.42
C SER A 78 10.37 28.07 1.85
N GLU A 79 9.13 28.13 2.34
CA GLU A 79 8.54 29.36 2.85
C GLU A 79 9.29 29.92 4.04
N ARG A 80 9.72 29.07 4.97
CA ARG A 80 10.52 29.48 6.13
C ARG A 80 11.88 30.06 5.70
N ILE A 81 12.53 29.40 4.75
CA ILE A 81 13.83 29.86 4.22
C ILE A 81 13.67 31.20 3.53
N LEU A 82 12.66 31.36 2.67
CA LEU A 82 12.39 32.60 1.97
C LEU A 82 12.04 33.74 2.95
N SER A 83 11.20 33.45 3.92
CA SER A 83 10.78 34.41 4.94
C SER A 83 12.00 34.90 5.75
N LYS A 84 12.86 33.97 6.17
CA LYS A 84 14.10 34.31 6.87
C LYS A 84 15.05 35.13 5.99
N ALA A 85 15.23 34.73 4.73
CA ALA A 85 16.06 35.45 3.78
C ALA A 85 15.57 36.90 3.56
N GLN A 86 14.27 37.09 3.43
CA GLN A 86 13.67 38.41 3.32
C GLN A 86 13.89 39.25 4.57
N ALA A 87 13.71 38.65 5.77
CA ALA A 87 13.97 39.34 7.02
C ALA A 87 15.43 39.74 7.17
N ASP A 88 16.35 38.84 6.79
CA ASP A 88 17.78 39.10 6.80
C ASP A 88 18.15 40.19 5.83
N ALA A 89 17.60 40.18 4.63
CA ALA A 89 17.80 41.19 3.62
C ALA A 89 17.32 42.59 4.09
N GLU A 90 16.15 42.63 4.74
CA GLU A 90 15.65 43.87 5.32
C GLU A 90 16.54 44.40 6.45
N ALA A 91 17.01 43.50 7.29
CA ALA A 91 17.94 43.88 8.40
C ALA A 91 19.23 44.45 7.84
N ILE A 92 19.79 43.81 6.82
CA ILE A 92 20.98 44.30 6.12
C ILE A 92 20.74 45.67 5.48
N ARG A 93 19.62 45.86 4.85
CA ARG A 93 19.24 47.13 4.22
C ARG A 93 19.11 48.22 5.27
N ARG A 94 18.47 47.98 6.38
CA ARG A 94 18.33 48.94 7.47
C ARG A 94 19.69 49.31 8.07
N GLN A 95 20.56 48.33 8.29
CA GLN A 95 21.92 48.58 8.78
C GLN A 95 22.73 49.44 7.80
N ALA A 96 22.59 49.14 6.50
CA ALA A 96 23.27 49.91 5.45
C ALA A 96 22.77 51.35 5.40
N GLU A 97 21.47 51.55 5.52
CA GLU A 97 20.84 52.88 5.55
C GLU A 97 21.30 53.66 6.78
N GLU A 98 21.35 53.05 7.97
CA GLU A 98 21.86 53.68 9.19
C GLU A 98 23.31 54.07 9.05
N ARG A 99 24.14 53.17 8.50
CA ARG A 99 25.57 53.46 8.29
C ARG A 99 25.78 54.56 7.29
N GLN A 100 24.99 54.58 6.20
CA GLN A 100 25.03 55.59 5.20
C GLN A 100 24.64 56.95 5.79
N SER A 101 23.62 57.00 6.61
CA SER A 101 23.17 58.19 7.30
C SER A 101 24.24 58.72 8.28
N ARG A 102 24.86 57.84 9.07
CA ARG A 102 25.94 58.22 9.95
C ARG A 102 27.16 58.73 9.21
N ALA A 103 27.53 58.08 8.10
CA ALA A 103 28.64 58.49 7.29
C ALA A 103 28.40 59.88 6.69
N ALA A 104 27.18 60.12 6.20
CA ALA A 104 26.79 61.42 5.69
C ALA A 104 26.85 62.51 6.76
N ASP A 105 26.34 62.21 7.98
CA ASP A 105 26.37 63.14 9.08
C ASP A 105 27.79 63.45 9.51
N LEU A 106 28.69 62.45 9.55
CA LEU A 106 30.08 62.62 9.86
C LEU A 106 30.80 63.52 8.85
N VAL A 107 30.55 63.27 7.58
CA VAL A 107 31.13 64.11 6.49
C VAL A 107 30.64 65.53 6.58
N VAL A 108 29.34 65.73 6.73
CA VAL A 108 28.74 67.06 6.88
C VAL A 108 29.29 67.76 8.13
N GLY A 109 29.37 67.04 9.25
CA GLY A 109 29.93 67.57 10.50
C GLY A 109 31.39 68.00 10.37
N GLU A 110 32.22 67.23 9.68
CA GLU A 110 33.61 67.62 9.43
C GLU A 110 33.72 68.80 8.50
N VAL A 111 32.93 68.84 7.45
CA VAL A 111 32.92 69.97 6.52
C VAL A 111 32.47 71.24 7.25
N LEU A 112 31.41 71.20 8.00
CA LEU A 112 30.92 72.35 8.76
C LEU A 112 31.86 72.72 9.91
N GLY A 113 32.45 71.75 10.60
CA GLY A 113 33.44 71.98 11.63
C GLY A 113 34.72 72.58 11.12
N GLY A 114 35.13 72.23 9.88
CA GLY A 114 36.31 72.83 9.23
C GLY A 114 36.12 74.25 8.74
N LEU A 115 34.87 74.67 8.62
CA LEU A 115 34.53 76.03 8.21
C LEU A 115 34.44 77.04 9.38
N SER A 116 34.37 76.50 10.57
CA SER A 116 34.37 77.31 11.77
C SER A 116 35.78 77.44 12.33
#